data_79203b5effcc645782e730d5a6e7dff3
#
_entry.id   79203b5effcc645782e730d5a6e7dff3
#
_cell.length_a   1.000
_cell.length_b   1.000
_cell.length_c   1.000
_cell.angle_alpha   90.00
_cell.angle_beta   90.00
_cell.angle_gamma   90.00
#
_symmetry.space_group_name_H-M   'P 1'
#
loop_
_entity.id
_entity.type
_entity.pdbx_description
1 polymer ?
#
loop_
_entity_poly.entity_id
_entity_poly.type
_entity_poly.pdbx_seq_one_letter_code
_entity_poly.pdbx_strand_id
1 'polypeptide(L)'
;RQGFKEITLLGQNVNSYGKDLADKVTFAELLYRLNEIPGIERIRFLTSHPKDLSDELIYAMRDLNKVCRHLHLPFQAGSTKVLKEMNRGYTKEEYLELVMKVKENIPGISLTTDIIVGFPGETDEDFEDTLDVIRKVRFDSAFTFLYSKRTGTPAAKSKNQVPDEI
;
A
#
# COMPACT_ATOMS: atom_id res chain seq x y z
N ARG A 1 -5.86 27.55 -11.99
CA ARG A 1 -5.58 28.97 -12.33
C ARG A 1 -4.13 29.39 -12.05
N GLN A 2 -3.38 28.60 -11.24
CA GLN A 2 -1.96 28.87 -10.92
C GLN A 2 -0.97 28.15 -11.86
N GLY A 3 -1.47 27.40 -12.86
CA GLY A 3 -0.63 26.73 -13.87
C GLY A 3 0.00 25.40 -13.42
N PHE A 4 -0.37 24.86 -12.27
CA PHE A 4 0.11 23.54 -11.86
C PHE A 4 -0.38 22.44 -12.82
N LYS A 5 0.56 21.59 -13.24
CA LYS A 5 0.33 20.51 -14.20
C LYS A 5 0.17 19.14 -13.52
N GLU A 6 0.73 18.99 -12.35
CA GLU A 6 0.68 17.75 -11.57
C GLU A 6 0.18 18.04 -10.16
N ILE A 7 -0.65 17.14 -9.64
CA ILE A 7 -1.10 17.15 -8.25
C ILE A 7 -0.81 15.79 -7.62
N THR A 8 -0.42 15.81 -6.35
CA THR A 8 -0.27 14.59 -5.55
C THR A 8 -1.23 14.66 -4.37
N LEU A 9 -2.11 13.65 -4.27
CA LEU A 9 -3.04 13.51 -3.17
C LEU A 9 -2.35 12.77 -2.04
N LEU A 10 -2.37 13.35 -0.86
CA LEU A 10 -1.69 12.83 0.32
C LEU A 10 -2.69 12.54 1.44
N GLY A 11 -2.44 11.46 2.18
CA GLY A 11 -3.19 11.07 3.35
C GLY A 11 -2.53 9.90 4.04
N GLN A 12 -2.94 9.53 5.24
CA GLN A 12 -2.46 8.32 5.91
C GLN A 12 -2.97 7.03 5.23
N ASN A 13 -4.15 7.09 4.65
CA ASN A 13 -4.76 6.07 3.82
C ASN A 13 -5.76 6.76 2.87
N VAL A 14 -5.30 7.13 1.69
CA VAL A 14 -6.14 7.86 0.71
C VAL A 14 -7.35 7.05 0.24
N ASN A 15 -7.26 5.71 0.26
CA ASN A 15 -8.36 4.83 -0.15
C ASN A 15 -9.58 4.94 0.77
N SER A 16 -9.38 5.43 2.00
CA SER A 16 -10.47 5.66 2.96
C SER A 16 -11.15 7.03 2.81
N TYR A 17 -10.77 7.83 1.80
CA TYR A 17 -11.39 9.12 1.54
C TYR A 17 -12.91 8.98 1.40
N GLY A 18 -13.62 9.89 2.02
CA GLY A 18 -15.08 10.02 1.90
C GLY A 18 -15.89 9.09 2.80
N LYS A 19 -15.28 8.17 3.54
CA LYS A 19 -16.02 7.28 4.47
C LYS A 19 -16.75 8.05 5.57
N ASP A 20 -16.25 9.21 5.93
CA ASP A 20 -16.77 10.14 6.96
C ASP A 20 -17.63 11.27 6.39
N LEU A 21 -17.73 11.38 5.05
CA LEU A 21 -18.54 12.40 4.39
C LEU A 21 -20.02 11.95 4.32
N ALA A 22 -20.92 12.92 4.46
CA ALA A 22 -22.37 12.67 4.33
C ALA A 22 -22.75 12.07 2.97
N ASP A 23 -22.12 12.56 1.90
CA ASP A 23 -22.37 12.14 0.52
C ASP A 23 -21.63 10.84 0.14
N LYS A 24 -20.84 10.27 1.05
CA LYS A 24 -20.06 9.02 0.86
C LYS A 24 -19.30 8.96 -0.48
N VAL A 25 -18.77 10.09 -0.94
CA VAL A 25 -17.96 10.16 -2.17
C VAL A 25 -16.71 9.32 -2.02
N THR A 26 -16.54 8.31 -2.87
CA THR A 26 -15.36 7.42 -2.81
C THR A 26 -14.10 8.10 -3.36
N PHE A 27 -12.93 7.53 -3.03
CA PHE A 27 -11.68 8.02 -3.59
C PHE A 27 -11.63 7.86 -5.13
N ALA A 28 -12.21 6.79 -5.66
CA ALA A 28 -12.35 6.60 -7.09
C ALA A 28 -13.17 7.71 -7.74
N GLU A 29 -14.33 8.06 -7.17
CA GLU A 29 -15.16 9.19 -7.66
C GLU A 29 -14.41 10.51 -7.59
N LEU A 30 -13.60 10.75 -6.55
CA LEU A 30 -12.74 11.92 -6.47
C LEU A 30 -11.76 11.96 -7.65
N LEU A 31 -11.13 10.83 -8.00
CA LEU A 31 -10.22 10.75 -9.14
C LEU A 31 -10.93 11.07 -10.47
N TYR A 32 -12.14 10.56 -10.68
CA TYR A 32 -12.95 10.91 -11.87
C TYR A 32 -13.19 12.42 -11.94
N ARG A 33 -13.61 13.05 -10.86
CA ARG A 33 -13.85 14.51 -10.81
C ARG A 33 -12.56 15.31 -11.06
N LEU A 34 -11.44 14.89 -10.51
CA LEU A 34 -10.14 15.55 -10.71
C LEU A 34 -9.63 15.40 -12.15
N ASN A 35 -9.92 14.26 -12.78
CA ASN A 35 -9.54 14.02 -14.17
C ASN A 35 -10.17 15.02 -15.15
N GLU A 36 -11.35 15.55 -14.84
CA GLU A 36 -12.05 16.53 -15.67
C GLU A 36 -11.49 17.96 -15.53
N ILE A 37 -10.62 18.24 -14.55
CA ILE A 37 -10.10 19.60 -14.33
C ILE A 37 -9.16 19.99 -15.48
N PRO A 38 -9.46 21.09 -16.21
CA PRO A 38 -8.59 21.58 -17.28
C PRO A 38 -7.22 22.02 -16.73
N GLY A 39 -6.16 21.70 -17.48
CA GLY A 39 -4.80 22.14 -17.18
C GLY A 39 -4.04 21.22 -16.22
N ILE A 40 -4.70 20.29 -15.53
CA ILE A 40 -4.04 19.18 -14.83
C ILE A 40 -3.71 18.09 -15.85
N GLU A 41 -2.47 17.64 -15.85
CA GLU A 41 -1.95 16.63 -16.78
C GLU A 41 -1.65 15.30 -16.04
N ARG A 42 -1.30 15.36 -14.76
CA ARG A 42 -0.96 14.17 -13.94
C ARG A 42 -1.57 14.27 -12.55
N ILE A 43 -2.11 13.12 -12.12
CA ILE A 43 -2.66 12.91 -10.79
C ILE A 43 -1.91 11.75 -10.15
N ARG A 44 -1.29 12.00 -9.01
CA ARG A 44 -0.64 10.99 -8.18
C ARG A 44 -1.31 10.91 -6.84
N PHE A 45 -1.17 9.77 -6.19
CA PHE A 45 -1.54 9.61 -4.78
C PHE A 45 -0.57 8.67 -4.09
N LEU A 46 -0.43 8.84 -2.79
CA LEU A 46 0.46 8.04 -1.94
C LEU A 46 -0.32 7.44 -0.79
N THR A 47 0.23 6.36 -0.23
CA THR A 47 -0.26 5.72 0.99
C THR A 47 -1.62 5.04 0.82
N SER A 48 -1.61 3.97 0.01
CA SER A 48 -2.73 3.03 -0.08
C SER A 48 -2.57 1.91 0.94
N HIS A 49 -3.69 1.48 1.53
CA HIS A 49 -3.70 0.29 2.39
C HIS A 49 -4.31 -0.88 1.60
N PRO A 50 -3.69 -2.08 1.58
CA PRO A 50 -4.18 -3.22 0.80
C PRO A 50 -5.65 -3.55 1.07
N LYS A 51 -6.07 -3.52 2.34
CA LYS A 51 -7.45 -3.78 2.76
C LYS A 51 -8.49 -2.84 2.14
N ASP A 52 -8.11 -1.62 1.82
CA ASP A 52 -9.02 -0.57 1.33
C ASP A 52 -8.89 -0.33 -0.18
N LEU A 53 -8.09 -1.13 -0.89
CA LEU A 53 -7.96 -1.02 -2.35
C LEU A 53 -9.17 -1.69 -3.03
N SER A 54 -10.14 -0.88 -3.43
CA SER A 54 -11.35 -1.35 -4.09
C SER A 54 -11.18 -1.58 -5.59
N ASP A 55 -12.06 -2.41 -6.16
CA ASP A 55 -12.12 -2.64 -7.60
C ASP A 55 -12.39 -1.34 -8.38
N GLU A 56 -13.24 -0.47 -7.84
CA GLU A 56 -13.55 0.83 -8.42
C GLU A 56 -12.29 1.70 -8.55
N LEU A 57 -11.40 1.66 -7.54
CA LEU A 57 -10.14 2.39 -7.60
C LEU A 57 -9.19 1.81 -8.64
N ILE A 58 -9.09 0.48 -8.74
CA ILE A 58 -8.31 -0.20 -9.78
C ILE A 58 -8.81 0.20 -11.17
N TYR A 59 -10.13 0.21 -11.38
CA TYR A 59 -10.71 0.61 -12.66
C TYR A 59 -10.51 2.10 -12.95
N ALA A 60 -10.65 2.96 -11.95
CA ALA A 60 -10.34 4.39 -12.10
C ALA A 60 -8.87 4.60 -12.53
N MET A 61 -7.92 3.89 -11.92
CA MET A 61 -6.52 3.96 -12.31
C MET A 61 -6.25 3.44 -13.73
N ARG A 62 -7.01 2.42 -14.17
CA ARG A 62 -6.92 1.87 -15.53
C ARG A 62 -7.43 2.85 -16.58
N ASP A 63 -8.59 3.47 -16.32
CA ASP A 63 -9.40 4.17 -17.32
C ASP A 63 -9.09 5.66 -17.40
N LEU A 64 -8.61 6.27 -16.32
CA LEU A 64 -8.32 7.71 -16.26
C LEU A 64 -6.93 8.03 -16.79
N ASN A 65 -6.88 8.80 -17.86
CA ASN A 65 -5.65 9.11 -18.58
C ASN A 65 -4.66 10.01 -17.83
N LYS A 66 -5.14 10.80 -16.85
CA LYS A 66 -4.30 11.68 -16.03
C LYS A 66 -3.79 10.99 -14.75
N VAL A 67 -4.42 9.90 -14.33
CA VAL A 67 -3.96 9.13 -13.16
C VAL A 67 -2.71 8.34 -13.53
N CYS A 68 -1.64 8.58 -12.79
CA CYS A 68 -0.37 7.89 -13.03
C CYS A 68 -0.50 6.40 -12.71
N ARG A 69 0.03 5.55 -13.58
CA ARG A 69 0.10 4.08 -13.38
C ARG A 69 1.21 3.74 -12.38
N HIS A 70 1.07 4.22 -11.18
CA HIS A 70 1.96 3.98 -10.05
C HIS A 70 1.12 3.79 -8.81
N LEU A 71 1.37 2.71 -8.07
CA LEU A 71 0.69 2.40 -6.82
C LEU A 71 1.71 2.06 -5.73
N HIS A 72 1.70 2.84 -4.66
CA HIS A 72 2.42 2.51 -3.45
C HIS A 72 1.51 1.68 -2.55
N LEU A 73 1.84 0.39 -2.40
CA LEU A 73 1.02 -0.60 -1.69
C LEU A 73 1.86 -1.34 -0.65
N PRO A 74 2.06 -0.76 0.54
CA PRO A 74 2.87 -1.34 1.60
C PRO A 74 2.33 -2.69 2.07
N PHE A 75 3.11 -3.78 1.90
CA PHE A 75 2.72 -5.09 2.44
C PHE A 75 3.28 -5.36 3.83
N GLN A 76 4.33 -4.67 4.24
CA GLN A 76 5.00 -4.66 5.53
C GLN A 76 5.76 -5.95 5.86
N ALA A 77 5.15 -7.12 5.78
CA ALA A 77 5.74 -8.43 5.98
C ALA A 77 5.06 -9.49 5.12
N GLY A 78 5.78 -10.55 4.76
CA GLY A 78 5.24 -11.62 3.91
C GLY A 78 4.57 -12.75 4.68
N SER A 79 4.81 -12.87 5.99
CA SER A 79 4.20 -13.90 6.82
C SER A 79 2.82 -13.46 7.32
N THR A 80 1.81 -14.29 7.08
CA THR A 80 0.44 -14.07 7.61
C THR A 80 0.43 -13.98 9.14
N LYS A 81 1.31 -14.73 9.83
CA LYS A 81 1.47 -14.66 11.28
C LYS A 81 1.96 -13.25 11.69
N VAL A 82 3.02 -12.75 11.06
CA VAL A 82 3.58 -11.42 11.35
C VAL A 82 2.58 -10.32 10.98
N LEU A 83 1.89 -10.42 9.85
CA LEU A 83 0.83 -9.48 9.47
C LEU A 83 -0.28 -9.40 10.51
N LYS A 84 -0.68 -10.54 11.09
CA LYS A 84 -1.67 -10.59 12.17
C LYS A 84 -1.17 -9.89 13.44
N GLU A 85 0.08 -10.11 13.83
CA GLU A 85 0.70 -9.43 14.98
C GLU A 85 0.83 -7.90 14.74
N MET A 86 1.06 -7.50 13.49
CA MET A 86 1.04 -6.10 13.06
C MET A 86 -0.37 -5.51 12.92
N ASN A 87 -1.43 -6.32 13.15
CA ASN A 87 -2.84 -5.92 13.00
C ASN A 87 -3.17 -5.38 11.59
N ARG A 88 -2.63 -6.03 10.54
CA ARG A 88 -2.81 -5.54 9.16
C ARG A 88 -4.16 -5.92 8.55
N GLY A 89 -4.80 -7.01 9.01
CA GLY A 89 -6.16 -7.40 8.61
C GLY A 89 -6.25 -8.00 7.20
N TYR A 90 -5.16 -8.56 6.69
CA TYR A 90 -5.08 -9.38 5.48
C TYR A 90 -3.97 -10.43 5.61
N THR A 91 -4.03 -11.47 4.77
CA THR A 91 -3.03 -12.53 4.69
C THR A 91 -2.04 -12.29 3.55
N LYS A 92 -0.95 -13.09 3.50
CA LYS A 92 -0.01 -13.13 2.38
C LYS A 92 -0.73 -13.43 1.06
N GLU A 93 -1.60 -14.42 1.07
CA GLU A 93 -2.34 -14.89 -0.09
C GLU A 93 -3.27 -13.80 -0.64
N GLU A 94 -4.07 -13.19 0.23
CA GLU A 94 -4.96 -12.07 -0.12
C GLU A 94 -4.19 -10.88 -0.71
N TYR A 95 -3.01 -10.58 -0.17
CA TYR A 95 -2.16 -9.54 -0.73
C TYR A 95 -1.65 -9.89 -2.13
N LEU A 96 -1.18 -11.13 -2.33
CA LEU A 96 -0.71 -11.59 -3.65
C LEU A 96 -1.83 -11.59 -4.69
N GLU A 97 -3.03 -12.06 -4.35
CA GLU A 97 -4.20 -12.02 -5.21
C GLU A 97 -4.56 -10.58 -5.61
N LEU A 98 -4.55 -9.66 -4.64
CA LEU A 98 -4.79 -8.25 -4.89
C LEU A 98 -3.78 -7.65 -5.88
N VAL A 99 -2.49 -7.94 -5.67
CA VAL A 99 -1.42 -7.46 -6.56
C VAL A 99 -1.57 -8.03 -7.97
N MET A 100 -1.89 -9.31 -8.10
CA MET A 100 -2.14 -9.93 -9.41
C MET A 100 -3.30 -9.26 -10.11
N LYS A 101 -4.41 -9.04 -9.41
CA LYS A 101 -5.57 -8.31 -9.93
C LYS A 101 -5.20 -6.91 -10.43
N VAL A 102 -4.39 -6.17 -9.66
CA VAL A 102 -3.91 -4.84 -10.07
C VAL A 102 -3.10 -4.94 -11.37
N LYS A 103 -2.15 -5.87 -11.45
CA LYS A 103 -1.28 -6.03 -12.63
C LYS A 103 -2.04 -6.47 -13.88
N GLU A 104 -3.04 -7.34 -13.72
CA GLU A 104 -3.90 -7.79 -14.83
C GLU A 104 -4.76 -6.65 -15.39
N ASN A 105 -5.31 -5.81 -14.50
CA ASN A 105 -6.17 -4.70 -14.91
C ASN A 105 -5.38 -3.49 -15.41
N ILE A 106 -4.15 -3.28 -14.93
CA ILE A 106 -3.32 -2.12 -15.28
C ILE A 106 -1.95 -2.59 -15.78
N PRO A 107 -1.85 -3.09 -17.01
CA PRO A 107 -0.57 -3.55 -17.56
C PRO A 107 0.50 -2.46 -17.49
N GLY A 108 1.70 -2.85 -16.99
CA GLY A 108 2.83 -1.93 -16.84
C GLY A 108 2.72 -0.97 -15.67
N ILE A 109 1.82 -1.22 -14.70
CA ILE A 109 1.77 -0.43 -13.46
C ILE A 109 3.09 -0.57 -12.69
N SER A 110 3.61 0.55 -12.20
CA SER A 110 4.73 0.56 -11.25
C SER A 110 4.21 0.33 -9.84
N LEU A 111 4.76 -0.66 -9.16
CA LEU A 111 4.42 -1.02 -7.78
C LEU A 111 5.59 -0.74 -6.85
N THR A 112 5.31 0.02 -5.79
CA THR A 112 6.26 0.26 -4.71
C THR A 112 5.67 -0.14 -3.38
N THR A 113 6.52 -0.44 -2.40
CA THR A 113 6.10 -0.98 -1.12
C THR A 113 6.99 -0.56 0.03
N ASP A 114 6.52 -0.82 1.26
CA ASP A 114 7.31 -0.79 2.49
C ASP A 114 7.43 -2.20 3.06
N ILE A 115 8.59 -2.48 3.63
CA ILE A 115 8.93 -3.75 4.26
C ILE A 115 9.54 -3.46 5.62
N ILE A 116 9.07 -4.15 6.65
CA ILE A 116 9.64 -4.11 8.00
C ILE A 116 10.14 -5.52 8.31
N VAL A 117 11.40 -5.67 8.67
CA VAL A 117 12.01 -6.91 9.13
C VAL A 117 12.41 -6.82 10.59
N GLY A 118 12.57 -7.96 11.25
CA GLY A 118 12.90 -8.01 12.68
C GLY A 118 11.72 -7.66 13.58
N PHE A 119 10.49 -7.84 13.11
CA PHE A 119 9.31 -7.64 13.97
C PHE A 119 9.29 -8.65 15.11
N PRO A 120 8.87 -8.26 16.36
CA PRO A 120 8.87 -9.17 17.49
C PRO A 120 8.19 -10.50 17.21
N GLY A 121 8.92 -11.61 17.37
CA GLY A 121 8.44 -12.97 17.12
C GLY A 121 8.54 -13.43 15.66
N GLU A 122 9.12 -12.62 14.78
CA GLU A 122 9.47 -13.04 13.42
C GLU A 122 10.55 -14.12 13.46
N THR A 123 10.37 -15.20 12.69
CA THR A 123 11.31 -16.30 12.54
C THR A 123 11.97 -16.25 11.15
N ASP A 124 12.99 -17.08 10.92
CA ASP A 124 13.62 -17.20 9.61
C ASP A 124 12.61 -17.64 8.54
N GLU A 125 11.66 -18.52 8.89
CA GLU A 125 10.58 -18.92 7.97
C GLU A 125 9.64 -17.75 7.65
N ASP A 126 9.31 -16.93 8.65
CA ASP A 126 8.50 -15.72 8.44
C ASP A 126 9.23 -14.71 7.51
N PHE A 127 10.55 -14.60 7.64
CA PHE A 127 11.37 -13.77 6.77
C PHE A 127 11.46 -14.34 5.34
N GLU A 128 11.62 -15.67 5.17
CA GLU A 128 11.56 -16.30 3.85
C GLU A 128 10.21 -16.09 3.16
N ASP A 129 9.11 -16.06 3.89
CA ASP A 129 7.81 -15.66 3.35
C ASP A 129 7.82 -14.22 2.81
N THR A 130 8.54 -13.31 3.48
CA THR A 130 8.72 -11.93 2.99
C THR A 130 9.52 -11.91 1.68
N LEU A 131 10.60 -12.69 1.60
CA LEU A 131 11.39 -12.82 0.37
C LEU A 131 10.57 -13.47 -0.77
N ASP A 132 9.71 -14.43 -0.46
CA ASP A 132 8.82 -15.06 -1.44
C ASP A 132 7.84 -14.05 -2.07
N VAL A 133 7.24 -13.16 -1.27
CA VAL A 133 6.39 -12.07 -1.77
C VAL A 133 7.20 -11.15 -2.69
N ILE A 134 8.41 -10.75 -2.30
CA ILE A 134 9.27 -9.89 -3.12
C ILE A 134 9.57 -10.56 -4.47
N ARG A 135 9.93 -11.86 -4.47
CA ARG A 135 10.24 -12.62 -5.68
C ARG A 135 9.04 -12.75 -6.62
N LYS A 136 7.84 -12.96 -6.06
CA LYS A 136 6.59 -13.11 -6.83
C LYS A 136 6.07 -11.78 -7.37
N VAL A 137 6.08 -10.74 -6.56
CA VAL A 137 5.54 -9.43 -6.93
C VAL A 137 6.49 -8.66 -7.84
N ARG A 138 7.82 -8.72 -7.59
CA ARG A 138 8.83 -7.96 -8.33
C ARG A 138 8.51 -6.47 -8.34
N PHE A 139 8.55 -5.87 -7.15
CA PHE A 139 8.34 -4.44 -6.99
C PHE A 139 9.39 -3.62 -7.75
N ASP A 140 8.99 -2.45 -8.25
CA ASP A 140 9.91 -1.49 -8.88
C ASP A 140 10.82 -0.83 -7.85
N SER A 141 10.31 -0.61 -6.63
CA SER A 141 11.07 -0.09 -5.49
C SER A 141 10.46 -0.53 -4.16
N ALA A 142 11.29 -0.66 -3.15
CA ALA A 142 10.85 -0.93 -1.78
C ALA A 142 11.65 -0.08 -0.79
N PHE A 143 10.96 0.48 0.20
CA PHE A 143 11.59 1.03 1.40
C PHE A 143 11.64 -0.06 2.45
N THR A 144 12.84 -0.42 2.88
CA THR A 144 13.07 -1.48 3.87
C THR A 144 13.50 -0.88 5.18
N PHE A 145 12.88 -1.34 6.27
CA PHE A 145 13.12 -0.85 7.61
C PHE A 145 13.38 -2.02 8.56
N LEU A 146 14.34 -1.86 9.45
CA LEU A 146 14.41 -2.66 10.66
C LEU A 146 13.32 -2.20 11.62
N TYR A 147 12.67 -3.17 12.27
CA TYR A 147 11.69 -2.84 13.29
C TYR A 147 12.34 -2.00 14.39
N SER A 148 11.72 -0.88 14.71
CA SER A 148 12.14 0.01 15.81
C SER A 148 11.04 0.10 16.86
N LYS A 149 11.41 -0.10 18.12
CA LYS A 149 10.48 -0.04 19.26
C LYS A 149 9.85 1.35 19.39
N ARG A 150 8.53 1.42 19.29
CA ARG A 150 7.77 2.66 19.52
C ARG A 150 7.09 2.58 20.87
N THR A 151 7.44 3.48 21.79
CA THR A 151 6.86 3.56 23.12
C THR A 151 5.33 3.57 23.05
N GLY A 152 4.69 2.77 23.88
CA GLY A 152 3.22 2.68 23.96
C GLY A 152 2.59 1.62 23.07
N THR A 153 3.33 1.00 22.14
CA THR A 153 2.79 -0.07 21.28
C THR A 153 2.85 -1.45 21.95
N PRO A 154 1.92 -2.37 21.62
CA PRO A 154 1.99 -3.76 22.08
C PRO A 154 3.32 -4.45 21.66
N ALA A 155 3.76 -4.24 20.42
CA ALA A 155 4.99 -4.80 19.89
C ALA A 155 6.24 -4.37 20.70
N ALA A 156 6.30 -3.13 21.19
CA ALA A 156 7.40 -2.67 22.04
C ALA A 156 7.48 -3.39 23.40
N LYS A 157 6.34 -3.94 23.86
CA LYS A 157 6.24 -4.70 25.14
C LYS A 157 6.45 -6.19 24.96
N SER A 158 6.55 -6.68 23.73
CA SER A 158 6.79 -8.09 23.44
C SER A 158 8.13 -8.54 24.03
N LYS A 159 8.14 -9.76 24.60
CA LYS A 159 9.38 -10.38 25.10
C LYS A 159 10.21 -11.03 24.00
N ASN A 160 9.59 -11.29 22.85
CA ASN A 160 10.21 -12.00 21.71
C ASN A 160 10.81 -11.00 20.72
N GLN A 161 11.63 -10.07 21.19
CA GLN A 161 12.35 -9.17 20.29
C GLN A 161 13.38 -9.95 19.48
N VAL A 162 13.51 -9.64 18.20
CA VAL A 162 14.60 -10.16 17.36
C VAL A 162 15.89 -9.45 17.79
N PRO A 163 17.00 -10.16 18.06
CA PRO A 163 18.29 -9.55 18.36
C PRO A 163 18.83 -8.71 17.21
N ASP A 164 19.50 -7.60 17.52
CA ASP A 164 20.06 -6.69 16.51
C ASP A 164 21.19 -7.33 15.67
N GLU A 165 21.68 -8.50 16.09
CA GLU A 165 22.77 -9.25 15.45
C GLU A 165 22.30 -10.21 14.34
N ILE A 166 20.98 -10.39 14.22
CA ILE A 166 20.31 -11.21 13.21
C ILE A 166 19.78 -10.34 12.08
#